data_482c99636418ff6b47b4bd567c3325af
#
_entry.id   482c99636418ff6b47b4bd567c3325af
#
_cell.length_a   1.000
_cell.length_b   1.000
_cell.length_c   1.000
_cell.angle_alpha   90.00
_cell.angle_beta   90.00
_cell.angle_gamma   90.00
#
_symmetry.space_group_name_H-M   'P 1'
#
loop_
_entity.id
_entity.type
_entity.pdbx_description
1 polymer ?
#
loop_
_entity_poly.entity_id
_entity_poly.type
_entity_poly.pdbx_seq_one_letter_code
_entity_poly.pdbx_strand_id
1 'polypeptide(L)'
;MWWTFLACGGGDEGADGPADTDTDSDTDSDTDADTDADTDADTDTDVEPVVITGAEARLHETFGTLLYVSWSQDRAGDVLVEASVDGGPFVPAPVTPGEAGANEQLVLGLPYDAAVDWQVTTAGAVAATGSTLTAQAPAGLPLPRFVAGDDARTEPTGPYVLTSVNERTGGWTGGPFWTVILDRAGRVVWARKSRDWTLFAQVSTKTGGHLLIDDDTTWSEFDRGAGSSIAWMTLEGEVERIPTPGLQHAFVELADGTLAWGSLQHGGSESLVELAPGGARPTILFTCGDDWPGVDDSCESNGLFFDVARQEYLYSFWTHHAIVAVSRPSGEAAWWAGNVGGGYGFSPPDSQFWLQHGLTITAAGTLLLSSEEDGPTTVAREYQVRHGARELDEVFTFDAEVHAVTNGDAVRTPNGNTLHVVGSAGVIKEAAPNGDVVWHVTWDSERLLGRGELLSDLYALVDR
;
A
#
# COMPACT_ATOMS: atom_id res chain seq x y z
N MET A 1 -3.85 10.29 -8.04
CA MET A 1 -3.94 10.16 -9.49
C MET A 1 -5.29 10.68 -9.93
N TRP A 2 -5.33 11.82 -10.60
CA TRP A 2 -6.57 12.50 -10.96
C TRP A 2 -7.07 11.95 -12.28
N TRP A 3 -8.27 11.40 -12.31
CA TRP A 3 -8.97 11.08 -13.56
C TRP A 3 -10.08 12.10 -13.78
N THR A 4 -9.93 12.88 -14.84
CA THR A 4 -10.95 13.82 -15.33
C THR A 4 -11.87 13.05 -16.28
N PHE A 5 -13.13 12.89 -15.92
CA PHE A 5 -14.15 12.37 -16.82
C PHE A 5 -14.61 13.48 -17.77
N LEU A 6 -14.43 13.28 -19.06
CA LEU A 6 -15.10 14.04 -20.13
C LEU A 6 -16.41 13.33 -20.48
N ALA A 7 -17.51 14.02 -20.27
CA ALA A 7 -18.83 13.60 -20.72
C ALA A 7 -18.99 13.92 -22.22
N CYS A 8 -19.32 12.91 -23.04
CA CYS A 8 -19.82 13.09 -24.40
C CYS A 8 -21.33 13.16 -24.36
N GLY A 9 -21.88 14.32 -24.73
CA GLY A 9 -23.28 14.50 -25.08
C GLY A 9 -23.52 14.13 -26.54
N GLY A 10 -24.53 13.30 -26.81
CA GLY A 10 -25.02 12.98 -28.13
C GLY A 10 -25.99 14.05 -28.66
N GLY A 11 -26.15 14.11 -29.93
CA GLY A 11 -27.14 14.96 -30.63
C GLY A 11 -27.25 14.57 -32.10
N ASP A 12 -28.44 14.32 -32.48
CA ASP A 12 -29.06 13.65 -33.61
C ASP A 12 -28.93 14.30 -35.00
N GLU A 13 -29.01 13.41 -35.96
CA GLU A 13 -29.76 13.40 -37.23
C GLU A 13 -29.76 14.58 -38.24
N GLY A 14 -29.60 14.22 -39.52
CA GLY A 14 -30.06 15.01 -40.66
C GLY A 14 -29.50 14.55 -42.00
N ALA A 15 -30.35 13.92 -42.78
CA ALA A 15 -30.14 13.33 -44.10
C ALA A 15 -30.12 14.33 -45.25
N ASP A 16 -29.78 13.82 -46.40
CA ASP A 16 -30.16 14.13 -47.81
C ASP A 16 -29.09 14.75 -48.72
N GLY A 17 -28.57 13.96 -49.61
CA GLY A 17 -28.82 13.77 -51.03
C GLY A 17 -28.12 14.71 -52.06
N PRO A 18 -27.94 14.27 -53.28
CA PRO A 18 -26.72 14.48 -54.08
C PRO A 18 -26.86 15.56 -55.17
N ALA A 19 -25.74 16.02 -55.70
CA ALA A 19 -25.69 16.63 -57.03
C ALA A 19 -24.27 16.62 -57.61
N ASP A 20 -24.16 15.91 -58.76
CA ASP A 20 -23.10 15.99 -59.73
C ASP A 20 -22.93 17.42 -60.28
N THR A 21 -21.69 17.78 -60.57
CA THR A 21 -21.36 18.56 -61.77
C THR A 21 -19.88 18.48 -62.10
N ASP A 22 -19.60 17.85 -63.24
CA ASP A 22 -18.35 17.91 -64.00
C ASP A 22 -18.05 19.38 -64.42
N THR A 23 -16.78 19.74 -64.36
CA THR A 23 -16.22 20.74 -65.30
C THR A 23 -14.70 20.52 -65.39
N ASP A 24 -14.30 20.02 -66.56
CA ASP A 24 -12.94 20.05 -67.09
C ASP A 24 -12.46 21.49 -67.27
N SER A 25 -11.22 21.76 -66.93
CA SER A 25 -10.47 22.87 -67.49
C SER A 25 -8.98 22.61 -67.39
N ASP A 26 -8.44 22.16 -68.56
CA ASP A 26 -7.00 22.11 -68.82
C ASP A 26 -6.43 23.53 -68.84
N THR A 27 -5.33 23.73 -68.16
CA THR A 27 -4.38 24.80 -68.50
C THR A 27 -2.95 24.33 -68.09
N ASP A 28 -2.23 23.93 -69.14
CA ASP A 28 -0.77 23.80 -69.13
C ASP A 28 -0.11 25.12 -68.82
N SER A 29 0.81 25.11 -67.88
CA SER A 29 1.78 26.18 -67.72
C SER A 29 3.06 25.57 -67.15
N ASP A 30 3.97 25.23 -68.06
CA ASP A 30 5.35 24.92 -67.75
C ASP A 30 6.03 26.16 -67.17
N THR A 31 6.57 26.03 -65.98
CA THR A 31 7.62 26.91 -65.49
C THR A 31 8.61 26.05 -64.68
N ASP A 32 9.66 25.63 -65.39
CA ASP A 32 10.87 25.11 -64.79
C ASP A 32 11.48 26.23 -63.95
N ALA A 33 11.53 25.99 -62.66
CA ALA A 33 12.39 26.70 -61.74
C ALA A 33 13.10 25.67 -60.85
N ASP A 34 14.26 25.24 -61.35
CA ASP A 34 15.25 24.54 -60.56
C ASP A 34 15.64 25.47 -59.39
N THR A 35 15.16 25.10 -58.23
CA THR A 35 15.74 25.59 -56.96
C THR A 35 16.13 24.37 -56.16
N ASP A 36 17.30 23.82 -56.48
CA ASP A 36 18.02 22.93 -55.59
C ASP A 36 18.40 23.73 -54.35
N ALA A 37 17.51 23.74 -53.38
CA ALA A 37 17.83 24.10 -52.01
C ALA A 37 17.95 22.78 -51.28
N ASP A 38 19.12 22.18 -51.38
CA ASP A 38 19.60 21.18 -50.41
C ASP A 38 19.56 21.81 -49.01
N THR A 39 18.44 21.74 -48.37
CA THR A 39 18.32 21.91 -46.94
C THR A 39 18.35 20.51 -46.30
N ASP A 40 19.45 19.80 -46.49
CA ASP A 40 19.85 18.78 -45.57
C ASP A 40 20.24 19.47 -44.26
N ALA A 41 19.25 19.93 -43.54
CA ALA A 41 19.41 20.19 -42.12
C ALA A 41 19.46 18.82 -41.46
N ASP A 42 20.63 18.20 -41.58
CA ASP A 42 21.03 17.10 -40.71
C ASP A 42 20.93 17.63 -39.27
N THR A 43 19.73 17.56 -38.68
CA THR A 43 19.55 17.70 -37.25
C THR A 43 19.85 16.36 -36.60
N ASP A 44 20.94 15.70 -37.03
CA ASP A 44 21.62 14.73 -36.24
C ASP A 44 22.33 15.52 -35.11
N THR A 45 21.58 15.87 -34.11
CA THR A 45 22.16 16.24 -32.83
C THR A 45 22.77 14.95 -32.27
N ASP A 46 23.95 14.56 -32.77
CA ASP A 46 24.83 13.63 -32.09
C ASP A 46 25.10 14.20 -30.69
N VAL A 47 24.18 13.91 -29.78
CA VAL A 47 24.43 14.19 -28.36
C VAL A 47 25.54 13.23 -27.97
N GLU A 48 26.78 13.73 -27.95
CA GLU A 48 27.90 12.91 -27.50
C GLU A 48 27.53 12.27 -26.14
N PRO A 49 27.74 10.95 -25.99
CA PRO A 49 27.41 10.26 -24.75
C PRO A 49 28.18 10.87 -23.57
N VAL A 50 27.50 10.92 -22.42
CA VAL A 50 28.10 11.31 -21.15
C VAL A 50 29.25 10.34 -20.82
N VAL A 51 30.43 10.84 -20.45
CA VAL A 51 31.56 9.99 -20.03
C VAL A 51 31.48 9.77 -18.52
N ILE A 52 31.34 8.50 -18.13
CA ILE A 52 31.30 8.07 -16.74
C ILE A 52 32.67 7.62 -16.26
N THR A 53 33.03 8.04 -15.05
CA THR A 53 34.28 7.64 -14.36
C THR A 53 34.02 7.37 -12.88
N GLY A 54 34.82 6.53 -12.26
CA GLY A 54 34.81 6.28 -10.82
C GLY A 54 33.49 5.66 -10.30
N ALA A 55 32.82 4.85 -11.13
CA ALA A 55 31.59 4.22 -10.70
C ALA A 55 31.87 3.17 -9.61
N GLU A 56 31.15 3.27 -8.51
CA GLU A 56 31.23 2.35 -7.38
C GLU A 56 29.88 2.15 -6.74
N ALA A 57 29.71 1.08 -5.96
CA ALA A 57 28.48 0.78 -5.24
C ALA A 57 28.74 0.57 -3.75
N ARG A 58 27.82 1.06 -2.92
CA ARG A 58 27.83 0.85 -1.47
C ARG A 58 26.45 0.53 -0.96
N LEU A 59 26.34 -0.28 0.06
CA LEU A 59 25.08 -0.51 0.77
C LEU A 59 24.84 0.62 1.78
N HIS A 60 23.54 0.85 2.06
CA HIS A 60 23.14 1.69 3.18
C HIS A 60 23.56 1.03 4.50
N GLU A 61 24.07 1.81 5.47
CA GLU A 61 24.65 1.29 6.74
C GLU A 61 23.61 0.52 7.58
N THR A 62 22.36 0.96 7.60
CA THR A 62 21.30 0.36 8.43
C THR A 62 20.43 -0.61 7.63
N PHE A 63 20.07 -0.26 6.40
CA PHE A 63 19.19 -1.04 5.53
C PHE A 63 20.01 -1.68 4.41
N GLY A 64 20.58 -2.83 4.68
CA GLY A 64 21.54 -3.47 3.80
C GLY A 64 20.98 -4.05 2.49
N THR A 65 19.72 -3.76 2.18
CA THR A 65 19.08 -4.04 0.89
C THR A 65 18.95 -2.77 0.02
N LEU A 66 19.34 -1.61 0.53
CA LEU A 66 19.39 -0.36 -0.21
C LEU A 66 20.81 -0.19 -0.76
N LEU A 67 20.94 -0.09 -2.09
CA LEU A 67 22.22 0.02 -2.77
C LEU A 67 22.34 1.40 -3.42
N TYR A 68 23.39 2.13 -3.07
CA TYR A 68 23.76 3.36 -3.74
C TYR A 68 24.84 3.07 -4.79
N VAL A 69 24.58 3.50 -6.01
CA VAL A 69 25.58 3.50 -7.09
C VAL A 69 25.98 4.95 -7.34
N SER A 70 27.24 5.26 -7.14
CA SER A 70 27.82 6.60 -7.34
C SER A 70 28.79 6.61 -8.52
N TRP A 71 28.87 7.75 -9.21
CA TRP A 71 29.78 7.96 -10.34
C TRP A 71 30.11 9.44 -10.49
N SER A 72 31.06 9.74 -11.33
CA SER A 72 31.36 11.09 -11.82
C SER A 72 31.10 11.15 -13.32
N GLN A 73 30.47 12.24 -13.80
CA GLN A 73 30.24 12.46 -15.23
C GLN A 73 30.80 13.80 -15.70
N ASP A 74 31.20 13.85 -16.95
CA ASP A 74 31.92 15.01 -17.54
C ASP A 74 31.00 16.19 -17.87
N ARG A 75 29.72 15.95 -18.08
CA ARG A 75 28.68 16.93 -18.44
C ARG A 75 27.32 16.52 -17.90
N ALA A 76 26.34 17.46 -17.88
CA ALA A 76 24.97 17.15 -17.59
C ALA A 76 24.39 16.21 -18.65
N GLY A 77 23.55 15.25 -18.22
CA GLY A 77 22.85 14.31 -19.08
C GLY A 77 22.25 13.15 -18.32
N ASP A 78 21.35 12.43 -18.98
CA ASP A 78 20.61 11.32 -18.40
C ASP A 78 21.52 10.09 -18.25
N VAL A 79 21.46 9.50 -17.07
CA VAL A 79 22.13 8.26 -16.71
C VAL A 79 21.10 7.27 -16.19
N LEU A 80 21.16 6.04 -16.68
CA LEU A 80 20.34 4.93 -16.23
C LEU A 80 21.21 3.98 -15.42
N VAL A 81 20.78 3.71 -14.19
CA VAL A 81 21.33 2.66 -13.34
C VAL A 81 20.39 1.47 -13.35
N GLU A 82 20.91 0.28 -13.59
CA GLU A 82 20.17 -0.96 -13.64
C GLU A 82 20.82 -1.99 -12.73
N ALA A 83 20.01 -2.86 -12.13
CA ALA A 83 20.49 -3.94 -11.28
C ALA A 83 19.86 -5.29 -11.69
N SER A 84 20.65 -6.34 -11.60
CA SER A 84 20.26 -7.74 -11.77
C SER A 84 20.46 -8.47 -10.46
N VAL A 85 19.48 -9.21 -10.01
CA VAL A 85 19.52 -10.00 -8.77
C VAL A 85 19.71 -11.48 -9.13
N ASP A 86 20.73 -12.12 -8.53
CA ASP A 86 21.03 -13.55 -8.69
C ASP A 86 21.13 -14.03 -10.16
N GLY A 87 21.65 -13.14 -11.04
CA GLY A 87 21.78 -13.41 -12.48
C GLY A 87 20.47 -13.33 -13.27
N GLY A 88 19.43 -12.75 -12.70
CA GLY A 88 18.16 -12.44 -13.38
C GLY A 88 18.29 -11.31 -14.40
N PRO A 89 17.18 -10.81 -14.95
CA PRO A 89 17.19 -9.67 -15.85
C PRO A 89 17.63 -8.38 -15.12
N PHE A 90 18.23 -7.45 -15.87
CA PHE A 90 18.48 -6.10 -15.38
C PHE A 90 17.15 -5.33 -15.28
N VAL A 91 16.93 -4.72 -14.13
CA VAL A 91 15.75 -3.88 -13.83
C VAL A 91 16.24 -2.45 -13.61
N PRO A 92 15.68 -1.46 -14.33
CA PRO A 92 16.10 -0.09 -14.21
C PRO A 92 15.62 0.57 -12.91
N ALA A 93 16.50 1.35 -12.28
CA ALA A 93 16.09 2.42 -11.37
C ALA A 93 15.54 3.60 -12.19
N PRO A 94 14.76 4.52 -11.56
CA PRO A 94 14.31 5.72 -12.24
C PRO A 94 15.49 6.52 -12.84
N VAL A 95 15.31 7.01 -14.07
CA VAL A 95 16.34 7.84 -14.73
C VAL A 95 16.60 9.09 -13.89
N THR A 96 17.86 9.33 -13.60
CA THR A 96 18.28 10.53 -12.89
C THR A 96 18.96 11.47 -13.87
N PRO A 97 18.44 12.71 -14.07
CA PRO A 97 19.18 13.75 -14.77
C PRO A 97 20.43 14.08 -13.94
N GLY A 98 21.59 13.67 -14.43
CA GLY A 98 22.85 13.92 -13.75
C GLY A 98 23.43 15.27 -14.14
N GLU A 99 24.05 15.95 -13.17
CA GLU A 99 24.87 17.14 -13.41
C GLU A 99 26.33 16.75 -13.67
N ALA A 100 27.11 17.65 -14.28
CA ALA A 100 28.55 17.44 -14.38
C ALA A 100 29.19 17.30 -12.98
N GLY A 101 30.01 16.27 -12.76
CA GLY A 101 30.63 15.97 -11.47
C GLY A 101 30.06 14.72 -10.82
N ALA A 102 30.03 14.70 -9.49
CA ALA A 102 29.63 13.56 -8.69
C ALA A 102 28.09 13.40 -8.66
N ASN A 103 27.62 12.18 -8.91
CA ASN A 103 26.22 11.80 -8.87
C ASN A 103 26.05 10.49 -8.09
N GLU A 104 24.87 10.23 -7.62
CA GLU A 104 24.50 8.99 -6.92
C GLU A 104 23.04 8.63 -7.20
N GLN A 105 22.77 7.34 -7.37
CA GLN A 105 21.43 6.77 -7.56
C GLN A 105 21.21 5.67 -6.54
N LEU A 106 20.08 5.74 -5.84
CA LEU A 106 19.58 4.66 -4.98
C LEU A 106 18.90 3.58 -5.83
N VAL A 107 19.24 2.32 -5.58
CA VAL A 107 18.62 1.13 -6.16
C VAL A 107 17.84 0.40 -5.06
N LEU A 108 16.57 0.15 -5.31
CA LEU A 108 15.60 -0.43 -4.38
C LEU A 108 15.08 -1.79 -4.89
N GLY A 109 14.39 -2.53 -4.01
CA GLY A 109 13.77 -3.80 -4.34
C GLY A 109 14.75 -4.99 -4.32
N LEU A 110 15.94 -4.81 -3.76
CA LEU A 110 16.93 -5.86 -3.64
C LEU A 110 16.66 -6.70 -2.39
N PRO A 111 16.63 -8.05 -2.47
CA PRO A 111 16.44 -8.89 -1.30
C PRO A 111 17.72 -9.01 -0.46
N TYR A 112 17.60 -9.47 0.78
CA TYR A 112 18.74 -9.85 1.61
C TYR A 112 19.47 -11.08 1.05
N ASP A 113 20.77 -11.22 1.35
CA ASP A 113 21.63 -12.34 0.97
C ASP A 113 21.70 -12.61 -0.55
N ALA A 114 21.52 -11.59 -1.39
CA ALA A 114 21.47 -11.70 -2.85
C ALA A 114 22.74 -11.19 -3.51
N ALA A 115 23.17 -11.87 -4.58
CA ALA A 115 24.16 -11.35 -5.49
C ALA A 115 23.54 -10.30 -6.43
N VAL A 116 24.11 -9.11 -6.48
CA VAL A 116 23.61 -8.00 -7.30
C VAL A 116 24.69 -7.57 -8.28
N ASP A 117 24.42 -7.76 -9.57
CA ASP A 117 25.18 -7.12 -10.64
C ASP A 117 24.51 -5.80 -10.99
N TRP A 118 25.29 -4.75 -11.12
CA TRP A 118 24.79 -3.42 -11.48
C TRP A 118 25.53 -2.86 -12.69
N GLN A 119 24.84 -2.01 -13.44
CA GLN A 119 25.41 -1.28 -14.56
C GLN A 119 24.91 0.16 -14.62
N VAL A 120 25.78 1.02 -15.14
CA VAL A 120 25.50 2.42 -15.44
C VAL A 120 25.51 2.59 -16.96
N THR A 121 24.40 3.08 -17.51
CA THR A 121 24.18 3.17 -18.96
C THR A 121 23.96 4.62 -19.36
N THR A 122 24.61 5.07 -20.43
CA THR A 122 24.44 6.39 -21.02
C THR A 122 24.19 6.26 -22.51
N ALA A 123 23.24 7.00 -23.07
CA ALA A 123 22.85 6.94 -24.47
C ALA A 123 22.68 5.49 -25.01
N GLY A 124 22.15 4.60 -24.18
CA GLY A 124 21.91 3.20 -24.52
C GLY A 124 23.15 2.29 -24.51
N ALA A 125 24.32 2.79 -24.12
CA ALA A 125 25.56 2.03 -24.00
C ALA A 125 25.98 1.86 -22.53
N VAL A 126 26.44 0.66 -22.14
CA VAL A 126 26.97 0.39 -20.81
C VAL A 126 28.32 1.10 -20.64
N ALA A 127 28.37 2.02 -19.69
CA ALA A 127 29.57 2.83 -19.39
C ALA A 127 30.35 2.27 -18.20
N ALA A 128 29.70 1.64 -17.23
CA ALA A 128 30.33 1.01 -16.08
C ALA A 128 29.51 -0.19 -15.57
N THR A 129 30.20 -1.14 -14.94
CA THR A 129 29.55 -2.31 -14.30
C THR A 129 30.26 -2.67 -13.01
N GLY A 130 29.56 -3.37 -12.15
CA GLY A 130 30.13 -3.96 -10.95
C GLY A 130 29.20 -4.99 -10.32
N SER A 131 29.65 -5.61 -9.25
CA SER A 131 28.90 -6.60 -8.49
C SER A 131 29.06 -6.36 -7.00
N THR A 132 28.01 -6.67 -6.25
CA THR A 132 28.03 -6.62 -4.79
C THR A 132 27.14 -7.71 -4.21
N LEU A 133 27.23 -7.94 -2.91
CA LEU A 133 26.28 -8.77 -2.16
C LEU A 133 25.46 -7.85 -1.26
N THR A 134 24.15 -8.00 -1.24
CA THR A 134 23.32 -7.35 -0.21
C THR A 134 23.66 -7.91 1.16
N ALA A 135 23.32 -7.18 2.22
CA ALA A 135 23.57 -7.64 3.57
C ALA A 135 22.80 -8.92 3.90
N GLN A 136 23.31 -9.66 4.87
CA GLN A 136 22.56 -10.75 5.47
C GLN A 136 21.30 -10.23 6.17
N ALA A 137 20.25 -11.04 6.16
CA ALA A 137 19.03 -10.69 6.89
C ALA A 137 19.35 -10.42 8.37
N PRO A 138 18.80 -9.36 8.98
CA PRO A 138 19.03 -9.06 10.38
C PRO A 138 18.69 -10.24 11.30
N ALA A 139 19.51 -10.45 12.31
CA ALA A 139 19.26 -11.52 13.27
C ALA A 139 17.88 -11.39 13.93
N GLY A 140 17.10 -12.45 13.88
CA GLY A 140 15.74 -12.50 14.41
C GLY A 140 14.68 -11.91 13.48
N LEU A 141 15.01 -11.50 12.27
CA LEU A 141 14.01 -11.20 11.23
C LEU A 141 13.34 -12.50 10.78
N PRO A 142 12.02 -12.65 10.94
CA PRO A 142 11.34 -13.83 10.44
C PRO A 142 11.21 -13.76 8.92
N LEU A 143 11.83 -14.69 8.22
CA LEU A 143 11.73 -14.76 6.76
C LEU A 143 10.53 -15.58 6.35
N PRO A 144 9.75 -15.14 5.36
CA PRO A 144 8.65 -15.93 4.82
C PRO A 144 9.17 -17.06 3.93
N ARG A 145 8.32 -18.03 3.72
CA ARG A 145 8.48 -19.07 2.72
C ARG A 145 7.48 -18.86 1.59
N PHE A 146 7.98 -18.68 0.39
CA PHE A 146 7.16 -18.68 -0.82
C PHE A 146 6.58 -20.08 -1.05
N VAL A 147 5.28 -20.15 -1.30
CA VAL A 147 4.54 -21.39 -1.50
C VAL A 147 4.13 -21.57 -2.95
N ALA A 148 3.52 -20.55 -3.52
CA ALA A 148 3.02 -20.58 -4.91
C ALA A 148 2.87 -19.16 -5.47
N GLY A 149 2.97 -19.03 -6.78
CA GLY A 149 2.68 -17.81 -7.53
C GLY A 149 2.35 -18.13 -8.99
N ASP A 150 1.51 -17.30 -9.57
CA ASP A 150 1.15 -17.27 -10.97
C ASP A 150 1.26 -15.82 -11.45
N ASP A 151 2.43 -15.46 -11.97
CA ASP A 151 2.76 -14.09 -12.36
C ASP A 151 1.80 -13.52 -13.41
N ALA A 152 1.14 -14.38 -14.21
CA ALA A 152 0.17 -13.92 -15.20
C ALA A 152 -1.17 -13.51 -14.59
N ARG A 153 -1.45 -13.91 -13.35
CA ARG A 153 -2.73 -13.68 -12.68
C ARG A 153 -2.61 -12.83 -11.41
N THR A 154 -1.42 -12.68 -10.85
CA THR A 154 -1.17 -11.75 -9.72
C THR A 154 -1.37 -10.30 -10.16
N GLU A 155 -1.57 -9.41 -9.17
CA GLU A 155 -1.69 -7.97 -9.43
C GLU A 155 -0.36 -7.40 -10.00
N PRO A 156 -0.34 -6.98 -11.27
CA PRO A 156 0.91 -6.56 -11.93
C PRO A 156 1.41 -5.18 -11.47
N THR A 157 0.51 -4.34 -10.97
CA THR A 157 0.86 -2.97 -10.51
C THR A 157 1.25 -2.91 -9.04
N GLY A 158 1.19 -4.05 -8.32
CA GLY A 158 1.60 -4.19 -6.93
C GLY A 158 2.75 -5.17 -6.76
N PRO A 159 3.99 -4.84 -7.23
CA PRO A 159 5.13 -5.75 -7.18
C PRO A 159 5.63 -6.01 -5.76
N TYR A 160 5.15 -5.25 -4.78
CA TYR A 160 5.57 -5.40 -3.40
C TYR A 160 4.38 -5.48 -2.45
N VAL A 161 4.61 -6.11 -1.28
CA VAL A 161 3.65 -6.20 -0.17
C VAL A 161 4.30 -5.66 1.09
N LEU A 162 3.74 -4.60 1.65
CA LEU A 162 4.08 -4.08 2.98
C LEU A 162 3.24 -4.82 4.02
N THR A 163 3.86 -5.29 5.10
CA THR A 163 3.17 -5.88 6.25
C THR A 163 4.02 -5.80 7.51
N SER A 164 3.44 -6.10 8.67
CA SER A 164 4.19 -6.33 9.91
C SER A 164 4.27 -7.81 10.25
N VAL A 165 5.36 -8.20 10.93
CA VAL A 165 5.60 -9.56 11.40
C VAL A 165 6.08 -9.52 12.83
N ASN A 166 5.28 -10.06 13.75
CA ASN A 166 5.57 -10.09 15.15
C ASN A 166 5.82 -11.52 15.64
N GLU A 167 6.71 -11.69 16.60
CA GLU A 167 6.90 -12.97 17.26
C GLU A 167 5.79 -13.19 18.29
N ARG A 168 5.16 -14.37 18.24
CA ARG A 168 4.10 -14.77 19.17
C ARG A 168 4.64 -15.74 20.22
N THR A 169 5.75 -15.43 20.89
CA THR A 169 6.31 -16.28 21.92
C THR A 169 5.80 -15.91 23.31
N GLY A 170 5.02 -16.79 23.90
CA GLY A 170 4.77 -16.79 25.36
C GLY A 170 3.91 -15.67 25.92
N GLY A 171 3.24 -14.89 25.09
CA GLY A 171 2.36 -13.79 25.51
C GLY A 171 2.38 -12.61 24.55
N TRP A 172 1.49 -11.67 24.77
CA TRP A 172 1.30 -10.49 23.93
C TRP A 172 2.39 -9.39 24.09
N THR A 173 3.40 -9.62 24.92
CA THR A 173 4.46 -8.65 25.23
C THR A 173 5.81 -8.98 24.63
N GLY A 174 5.93 -10.07 23.89
CA GLY A 174 7.20 -10.53 23.33
C GLY A 174 7.52 -9.94 21.96
N GLY A 175 8.74 -9.42 21.78
CA GLY A 175 9.32 -9.07 20.49
C GLY A 175 10.28 -10.15 20.00
N PRO A 176 10.94 -9.98 18.89
CA PRO A 176 11.03 -8.74 18.11
C PRO A 176 9.81 -8.45 17.22
N PHE A 177 9.60 -7.17 16.98
CA PHE A 177 8.54 -6.65 16.12
C PHE A 177 9.15 -6.09 14.83
N TRP A 178 8.60 -6.44 13.68
CA TRP A 178 9.16 -6.05 12.38
C TRP A 178 8.08 -5.51 11.44
N THR A 179 8.44 -4.46 10.71
CA THR A 179 7.75 -4.08 9.49
C THR A 179 8.61 -4.51 8.31
N VAL A 180 8.00 -5.15 7.31
CA VAL A 180 8.71 -5.72 6.17
C VAL A 180 8.04 -5.34 4.86
N ILE A 181 8.85 -5.25 3.80
CA ILE A 181 8.36 -5.20 2.42
C ILE A 181 8.87 -6.45 1.71
N LEU A 182 7.96 -7.17 1.06
CA LEU A 182 8.21 -8.38 0.29
C LEU A 182 8.12 -8.10 -1.20
N ASP A 183 8.95 -8.75 -2.00
CA ASP A 183 8.72 -8.89 -3.44
C ASP A 183 7.74 -10.04 -3.74
N ARG A 184 7.35 -10.20 -5.01
CA ARG A 184 6.43 -11.27 -5.44
C ARG A 184 7.08 -12.66 -5.45
N ALA A 185 8.39 -12.77 -5.33
CA ALA A 185 9.07 -14.03 -5.06
C ALA A 185 9.03 -14.42 -3.57
N GLY A 186 8.38 -13.61 -2.73
CA GLY A 186 8.29 -13.82 -1.29
C GLY A 186 9.59 -13.51 -0.54
N ARG A 187 10.49 -12.70 -1.11
CA ARG A 187 11.74 -12.31 -0.46
C ARG A 187 11.59 -10.97 0.22
N VAL A 188 12.21 -10.80 1.38
CA VAL A 188 12.22 -9.51 2.08
C VAL A 188 13.21 -8.58 1.40
N VAL A 189 12.71 -7.45 0.88
CA VAL A 189 13.49 -6.40 0.19
C VAL A 189 13.74 -5.19 1.08
N TRP A 190 13.03 -5.06 2.17
CA TRP A 190 13.24 -4.05 3.20
C TRP A 190 12.69 -4.52 4.53
N ALA A 191 13.35 -4.20 5.64
CA ALA A 191 12.88 -4.53 6.97
C ALA A 191 13.31 -3.50 8.00
N ARG A 192 12.38 -3.11 8.88
CA ARG A 192 12.63 -2.28 10.05
C ARG A 192 12.23 -3.03 11.31
N LYS A 193 13.14 -3.08 12.28
CA LYS A 193 12.79 -3.51 13.62
C LYS A 193 12.09 -2.37 14.35
N SER A 194 10.84 -2.59 14.73
CA SER A 194 10.06 -1.62 15.51
C SER A 194 10.48 -1.61 16.97
N ARG A 195 10.21 -0.50 17.64
CA ARG A 195 10.52 -0.34 19.09
C ARG A 195 9.54 -1.15 19.93
N ASP A 196 8.26 -1.06 19.56
CA ASP A 196 7.13 -1.67 20.24
C ASP A 196 6.28 -2.47 19.24
N TRP A 197 5.13 -2.94 19.65
CA TRP A 197 4.21 -3.63 18.78
C TRP A 197 3.93 -2.83 17.51
N THR A 198 3.89 -3.52 16.38
CA THR A 198 3.52 -2.96 15.10
C THR A 198 2.58 -3.92 14.38
N LEU A 199 1.38 -3.48 14.13
CA LEU A 199 0.34 -4.23 13.42
C LEU A 199 -0.16 -3.48 12.19
N PHE A 200 0.00 -2.17 12.17
CA PHE A 200 -0.43 -1.31 11.09
C PHE A 200 0.75 -0.54 10.49
N ALA A 201 0.97 -0.78 9.21
CA ALA A 201 1.87 0.02 8.40
C ALA A 201 1.14 0.40 7.11
N GLN A 202 1.26 1.65 6.70
CA GLN A 202 0.65 2.16 5.47
C GLN A 202 1.52 3.23 4.83
N VAL A 203 1.30 3.47 3.54
CA VAL A 203 1.90 4.62 2.86
C VAL A 203 1.18 5.90 3.28
N SER A 204 1.92 6.97 3.56
CA SER A 204 1.34 8.28 3.85
C SER A 204 0.54 8.79 2.66
N THR A 205 -0.72 9.13 2.89
CA THR A 205 -1.61 9.72 1.87
C THR A 205 -1.27 11.18 1.59
N LYS A 206 -0.60 11.86 2.53
CA LYS A 206 -0.25 13.28 2.44
C LYS A 206 0.98 13.53 1.57
N THR A 207 2.04 12.76 1.74
CA THR A 207 3.32 13.01 1.08
C THR A 207 3.66 12.00 0.01
N GLY A 208 3.10 10.78 0.10
CA GLY A 208 3.45 9.65 -0.77
C GLY A 208 4.89 9.12 -0.57
N GLY A 209 5.77 9.90 0.08
CA GLY A 209 7.19 9.56 0.27
C GLY A 209 7.52 8.87 1.59
N HIS A 210 6.53 8.60 2.44
CA HIS A 210 6.77 8.10 3.78
C HIS A 210 5.86 6.91 4.12
N LEU A 211 6.37 6.06 4.98
CA LEU A 211 5.59 5.05 5.68
C LEU A 211 5.10 5.59 7.02
N LEU A 212 3.89 5.25 7.37
CA LEU A 212 3.32 5.41 8.71
C LEU A 212 3.30 4.03 9.36
N ILE A 213 3.96 3.88 10.49
CA ILE A 213 4.11 2.62 11.20
C ILE A 213 3.74 2.84 12.66
N ASP A 214 2.81 2.07 13.20
CA ASP A 214 2.49 2.11 14.62
C ASP A 214 3.67 1.58 15.47
N ASP A 215 3.91 2.25 16.57
CA ASP A 215 4.71 1.76 17.69
C ASP A 215 3.74 1.73 18.92
N ASP A 216 2.97 0.66 19.07
CA ASP A 216 1.88 0.52 20.03
C ASP A 216 2.40 -0.02 21.38
N THR A 217 2.30 0.79 22.44
CA THR A 217 2.72 0.39 23.78
C THR A 217 1.60 -0.24 24.61
N THR A 218 0.36 -0.28 24.13
CA THR A 218 -0.79 -0.84 24.84
C THR A 218 -0.53 -2.27 25.30
N TRP A 219 0.08 -3.06 24.44
CA TRP A 219 0.34 -4.48 24.68
C TRP A 219 1.71 -4.76 25.31
N SER A 220 2.72 -3.92 25.04
CA SER A 220 4.07 -4.10 25.55
C SER A 220 4.26 -3.56 26.96
N GLU A 221 3.65 -2.44 27.31
CA GLU A 221 3.81 -1.76 28.60
C GLU A 221 2.57 -1.86 29.49
N PHE A 222 1.40 -2.22 28.95
CA PHE A 222 0.11 -2.30 29.65
C PHE A 222 -0.31 -1.00 30.37
N ASP A 223 0.11 0.14 29.81
CA ASP A 223 -0.18 1.48 30.31
C ASP A 223 -1.34 2.16 29.59
N ARG A 224 -2.19 1.39 28.90
CA ARG A 224 -3.25 1.86 28.00
C ARG A 224 -2.70 2.68 26.82
N GLY A 225 -1.49 2.37 26.37
CA GLY A 225 -0.88 2.99 25.21
C GLY A 225 -0.43 4.45 25.41
N ALA A 226 -0.16 4.90 26.65
CA ALA A 226 0.25 6.28 26.91
C ALA A 226 1.52 6.69 26.15
N GLY A 227 2.43 5.74 25.92
CA GLY A 227 3.67 5.94 25.18
C GLY A 227 3.59 5.64 23.67
N SER A 228 2.41 5.26 23.16
CA SER A 228 2.23 4.91 21.74
C SER A 228 2.52 6.10 20.82
N SER A 229 3.04 5.79 19.65
CA SER A 229 3.34 6.78 18.59
C SER A 229 3.19 6.15 17.21
N ILE A 230 3.01 6.99 16.21
CA ILE A 230 3.17 6.62 14.80
C ILE A 230 4.54 7.11 14.34
N ALA A 231 5.36 6.22 13.80
CA ALA A 231 6.60 6.57 13.12
C ALA A 231 6.27 6.96 11.67
N TRP A 232 6.51 8.20 11.32
CA TRP A 232 6.45 8.72 9.97
C TRP A 232 7.87 8.73 9.42
N MET A 233 8.16 7.91 8.40
CA MET A 233 9.54 7.62 8.01
C MET A 233 9.74 7.30 6.53
N THR A 234 10.94 7.57 6.04
CA THR A 234 11.41 7.14 4.71
C THR A 234 11.98 5.72 4.76
N LEU A 235 12.17 5.09 3.59
CA LEU A 235 12.87 3.80 3.50
C LEU A 235 14.34 3.89 3.93
N GLU A 236 14.95 5.07 3.83
CA GLU A 236 16.34 5.33 4.25
C GLU A 236 16.48 5.51 5.77
N GLY A 237 15.36 5.57 6.49
CA GLY A 237 15.34 5.56 7.96
C GLY A 237 15.27 6.93 8.61
N GLU A 238 15.04 8.00 7.86
CA GLU A 238 14.64 9.27 8.45
C GLU A 238 13.28 9.09 9.12
N VAL A 239 13.18 9.40 10.40
CA VAL A 239 11.98 9.14 11.19
C VAL A 239 11.58 10.31 12.05
N GLU A 240 10.33 10.72 11.93
CA GLU A 240 9.61 11.56 12.86
C GLU A 240 8.60 10.71 13.64
N ARG A 241 8.46 10.97 14.95
CA ARG A 241 7.47 10.28 15.78
C ARG A 241 6.35 11.21 16.15
N ILE A 242 5.15 10.82 15.78
CA ILE A 242 3.92 11.54 16.11
C ILE A 242 3.31 10.86 17.33
N PRO A 243 3.25 11.51 18.49
CA PRO A 243 2.62 10.94 19.68
C PRO A 243 1.14 10.66 19.43
N THR A 244 0.72 9.42 19.66
CA THR A 244 -0.67 8.95 19.53
C THR A 244 -1.10 8.23 20.79
N PRO A 245 -1.26 8.96 21.91
CA PRO A 245 -1.53 8.34 23.21
C PRO A 245 -2.82 7.53 23.16
N GLY A 246 -2.74 6.32 23.69
CA GLY A 246 -3.84 5.37 23.72
C GLY A 246 -4.09 4.63 22.42
N LEU A 247 -3.24 4.82 21.39
CA LEU A 247 -3.37 4.07 20.14
C LEU A 247 -3.47 2.58 20.43
N GLN A 248 -4.54 1.99 19.91
CA GLN A 248 -4.76 0.56 19.90
C GLN A 248 -4.86 0.09 18.45
N HIS A 249 -3.76 -0.34 17.88
CA HIS A 249 -3.55 -0.89 16.54
C HIS A 249 -3.94 0.07 15.40
N ALA A 250 -5.24 0.35 15.27
CA ALA A 250 -5.82 0.91 14.06
C ALA A 250 -5.71 2.44 14.02
N PHE A 251 -5.15 2.93 12.94
CA PHE A 251 -5.15 4.35 12.61
C PHE A 251 -5.42 4.57 11.13
N VAL A 252 -5.76 5.79 10.76
CA VAL A 252 -5.88 6.22 9.37
C VAL A 252 -5.37 7.65 9.23
N GLU A 253 -4.65 7.93 8.15
CA GLU A 253 -4.30 9.28 7.72
C GLU A 253 -5.26 9.73 6.62
N LEU A 254 -5.84 10.91 6.78
CA LEU A 254 -6.69 11.53 5.80
C LEU A 254 -5.86 12.34 4.79
N ALA A 255 -6.43 12.63 3.63
CA ALA A 255 -5.76 13.38 2.57
C ALA A 255 -5.29 14.79 2.97
N ASP A 256 -5.89 15.40 4.01
CA ASP A 256 -5.47 16.67 4.58
C ASP A 256 -4.33 16.52 5.61
N GLY A 257 -3.87 15.28 5.86
CA GLY A 257 -2.86 14.94 6.84
C GLY A 257 -3.37 14.84 8.28
N THR A 258 -4.69 14.88 8.50
CA THR A 258 -5.28 14.56 9.81
C THR A 258 -5.05 13.08 10.11
N LEU A 259 -4.53 12.77 11.30
CA LEU A 259 -4.44 11.39 11.82
C LEU A 259 -5.63 11.12 12.72
N ALA A 260 -6.27 9.96 12.53
CA ALA A 260 -7.32 9.46 13.40
C ALA A 260 -6.97 8.07 13.92
N TRP A 261 -7.29 7.77 15.18
CA TRP A 261 -7.04 6.47 15.79
C TRP A 261 -8.00 6.18 16.94
N GLY A 262 -8.13 4.90 17.30
CA GLY A 262 -8.77 4.46 18.53
C GLY A 262 -7.87 4.70 19.72
N SER A 263 -8.35 5.45 20.73
CA SER A 263 -7.57 5.83 21.89
C SER A 263 -8.17 5.31 23.18
N LEU A 264 -7.36 4.59 23.98
CA LEU A 264 -7.69 4.09 25.31
C LEU A 264 -7.41 5.09 26.43
N GLN A 265 -6.97 6.32 26.14
CA GLN A 265 -6.61 7.32 27.17
C GLN A 265 -7.79 8.15 27.68
N HIS A 266 -8.98 7.98 27.10
CA HIS A 266 -10.13 8.82 27.41
C HIS A 266 -11.21 8.04 28.19
N GLY A 267 -11.23 8.16 29.52
CA GLY A 267 -12.26 7.53 30.36
C GLY A 267 -12.15 6.01 30.49
N GLY A 268 -13.27 5.31 30.61
CA GLY A 268 -13.36 3.85 30.75
C GLY A 268 -13.38 3.13 29.40
N SER A 269 -13.88 3.79 28.36
CA SER A 269 -14.14 3.24 27.03
C SER A 269 -13.13 3.77 26.01
N GLU A 270 -13.04 3.10 24.86
CA GLU A 270 -12.22 3.54 23.74
C GLU A 270 -12.91 4.69 22.99
N SER A 271 -12.12 5.69 22.58
CA SER A 271 -12.59 6.85 21.84
C SER A 271 -11.90 6.96 20.48
N LEU A 272 -12.65 7.28 19.44
CA LEU A 272 -12.12 7.74 18.17
C LEU A 272 -11.65 9.19 18.34
N VAL A 273 -10.39 9.45 18.04
CA VAL A 273 -9.79 10.77 18.15
C VAL A 273 -9.14 11.21 16.85
N GLU A 274 -9.09 12.52 16.61
CA GLU A 274 -8.41 13.15 15.48
C GLU A 274 -7.32 14.10 15.94
N LEU A 275 -6.18 14.07 15.25
CA LEU A 275 -5.10 15.04 15.38
C LEU A 275 -4.91 15.75 14.03
N ALA A 276 -5.26 17.04 13.99
CA ALA A 276 -5.01 17.85 12.80
C ALA A 276 -3.49 18.09 12.59
N PRO A 277 -3.03 18.28 11.35
CA PRO A 277 -1.63 18.59 11.06
C PRO A 277 -1.10 19.75 11.92
N GLY A 278 0.01 19.53 12.63
CA GLY A 278 0.59 20.52 13.55
C GLY A 278 -0.23 20.76 14.82
N GLY A 279 -1.29 20.00 15.04
CA GLY A 279 -2.09 20.03 16.26
C GLY A 279 -1.30 19.58 17.47
N ALA A 280 -1.50 20.22 18.63
CA ALA A 280 -0.81 19.86 19.87
C ALA A 280 -1.54 18.78 20.70
N ARG A 281 -2.81 18.53 20.40
CA ARG A 281 -3.65 17.56 21.14
C ARG A 281 -4.73 17.00 20.21
N PRO A 282 -5.05 15.70 20.36
CA PRO A 282 -6.18 15.14 19.64
C PRO A 282 -7.52 15.68 20.15
N THR A 283 -8.53 15.66 19.28
CA THR A 283 -9.91 15.97 19.58
C THR A 283 -10.70 14.66 19.60
N ILE A 284 -11.52 14.42 20.63
CA ILE A 284 -12.43 13.28 20.70
C ILE A 284 -13.58 13.54 19.75
N LEU A 285 -13.84 12.59 18.87
CA LEU A 285 -14.95 12.62 17.93
C LEU A 285 -16.11 11.73 18.38
N PHE A 286 -15.79 10.56 18.94
CA PHE A 286 -16.77 9.54 19.32
C PHE A 286 -16.19 8.72 20.48
N THR A 287 -17.04 8.32 21.43
CA THR A 287 -16.68 7.41 22.53
C THR A 287 -17.63 6.25 22.55
N CYS A 288 -17.10 5.03 22.49
CA CYS A 288 -17.89 3.83 22.22
C CYS A 288 -19.08 3.65 23.21
N GLY A 289 -18.84 3.59 24.52
CA GLY A 289 -19.90 3.38 25.50
C GLY A 289 -20.88 4.56 25.65
N ASP A 290 -20.46 5.78 25.34
CA ASP A 290 -21.27 6.99 25.49
C ASP A 290 -22.12 7.28 24.23
N ASP A 291 -21.53 7.12 23.03
CA ASP A 291 -22.10 7.60 21.76
C ASP A 291 -22.69 6.49 20.91
N TRP A 292 -22.53 5.22 21.29
CA TRP A 292 -23.10 4.07 20.57
C TRP A 292 -24.24 3.43 21.35
N PRO A 293 -25.51 3.60 20.91
CA PRO A 293 -26.67 3.12 21.66
C PRO A 293 -26.67 1.61 21.90
N GLY A 294 -26.79 1.20 23.14
CA GLY A 294 -26.90 -0.21 23.53
C GLY A 294 -25.58 -0.97 23.67
N VAL A 295 -24.47 -0.27 23.64
CA VAL A 295 -23.13 -0.81 23.85
C VAL A 295 -22.62 -0.35 25.22
N ASP A 296 -21.89 -1.21 25.91
CA ASP A 296 -21.22 -0.90 27.17
C ASP A 296 -19.78 -0.39 26.96
N ASP A 297 -19.07 -0.09 28.04
CA ASP A 297 -17.73 0.48 27.99
C ASP A 297 -16.62 -0.55 27.61
N SER A 298 -16.97 -1.81 27.36
CA SER A 298 -16.00 -2.87 27.06
C SER A 298 -15.55 -2.87 25.59
N CYS A 299 -15.28 -1.72 25.03
CA CYS A 299 -14.92 -1.55 23.63
C CYS A 299 -13.42 -1.66 23.41
N GLU A 300 -13.01 -2.52 22.49
CA GLU A 300 -11.66 -2.59 21.96
C GLU A 300 -11.71 -2.72 20.45
N SER A 301 -11.11 -1.77 19.77
CA SER A 301 -11.08 -1.75 18.30
C SER A 301 -9.95 -2.60 17.74
N ASN A 302 -10.10 -2.96 16.46
CA ASN A 302 -9.09 -3.67 15.70
C ASN A 302 -9.06 -3.26 14.22
N GLY A 303 -9.79 -2.23 13.84
CA GLY A 303 -9.81 -1.71 12.48
C GLY A 303 -10.42 -0.32 12.41
N LEU A 304 -9.83 0.53 11.60
CA LEU A 304 -10.31 1.88 11.31
C LEU A 304 -10.07 2.19 9.84
N PHE A 305 -11.10 2.69 9.16
CA PHE A 305 -11.04 3.13 7.78
C PHE A 305 -11.87 4.41 7.62
N PHE A 306 -11.46 5.30 6.72
CA PHE A 306 -12.23 6.51 6.42
C PHE A 306 -12.83 6.46 5.02
N ASP A 307 -14.15 6.38 4.96
CA ASP A 307 -14.92 6.50 3.72
C ASP A 307 -15.02 7.98 3.32
N VAL A 308 -14.18 8.37 2.36
CA VAL A 308 -14.12 9.75 1.86
C VAL A 308 -15.43 10.16 1.19
N ALA A 309 -16.11 9.23 0.51
CA ALA A 309 -17.34 9.54 -0.21
C ALA A 309 -18.50 9.86 0.73
N ARG A 310 -18.54 9.22 1.89
CA ARG A 310 -19.58 9.39 2.90
C ARG A 310 -19.16 10.30 4.05
N GLN A 311 -17.89 10.62 4.17
CA GLN A 311 -17.31 11.32 5.30
C GLN A 311 -17.61 10.58 6.62
N GLU A 312 -17.43 9.26 6.60
CA GLU A 312 -17.68 8.37 7.74
C GLU A 312 -16.42 7.59 8.08
N TYR A 313 -16.11 7.46 9.36
CA TYR A 313 -15.17 6.47 9.85
C TYR A 313 -15.87 5.13 10.02
N LEU A 314 -15.37 4.09 9.40
CA LEU A 314 -15.77 2.72 9.69
C LEU A 314 -14.85 2.22 10.81
N TYR A 315 -15.42 1.98 11.97
CA TYR A 315 -14.70 1.64 13.18
C TYR A 315 -15.10 0.25 13.65
N SER A 316 -14.14 -0.68 13.65
CA SER A 316 -14.37 -2.09 13.94
C SER A 316 -14.00 -2.43 15.38
N PHE A 317 -14.91 -3.09 16.10
CA PHE A 317 -14.75 -3.54 17.47
C PHE A 317 -14.84 -5.06 17.56
N TRP A 318 -13.71 -5.69 17.89
CA TRP A 318 -13.69 -7.15 18.03
C TRP A 318 -14.47 -7.63 19.27
N THR A 319 -14.50 -6.86 20.35
CA THR A 319 -15.25 -7.17 21.57
C THR A 319 -16.76 -7.27 21.36
N HIS A 320 -17.27 -6.54 20.38
CA HIS A 320 -18.69 -6.54 20.01
C HIS A 320 -19.00 -7.28 18.71
N HIS A 321 -17.98 -7.84 18.02
CA HIS A 321 -18.12 -8.42 16.69
C HIS A 321 -18.94 -7.50 15.78
N ALA A 322 -18.59 -6.22 15.74
CA ALA A 322 -19.38 -5.21 15.06
C ALA A 322 -18.53 -4.10 14.46
N ILE A 323 -19.09 -3.46 13.45
CA ILE A 323 -18.56 -2.25 12.82
C ILE A 323 -19.57 -1.14 13.04
N VAL A 324 -19.12 0.04 13.46
CA VAL A 324 -19.92 1.26 13.51
C VAL A 324 -19.37 2.28 12.53
N ALA A 325 -20.26 2.91 11.77
CA ALA A 325 -19.94 4.07 10.95
C ALA A 325 -20.17 5.34 11.75
N VAL A 326 -19.11 6.10 11.98
CA VAL A 326 -19.16 7.37 12.72
C VAL A 326 -19.06 8.52 11.74
N SER A 327 -20.06 9.37 11.71
CA SER A 327 -20.08 10.57 10.88
C SER A 327 -19.00 11.55 11.34
N ARG A 328 -18.02 11.85 10.51
CA ARG A 328 -16.97 12.81 10.83
C ARG A 328 -17.50 14.20 11.19
N PRO A 329 -18.49 14.77 10.46
CA PRO A 329 -19.01 16.10 10.78
C PRO A 329 -19.75 16.20 12.11
N SER A 330 -20.45 15.14 12.56
CA SER A 330 -21.27 15.19 13.78
C SER A 330 -20.71 14.39 14.95
N GLY A 331 -19.84 13.42 14.72
CA GLY A 331 -19.39 12.47 15.73
C GLY A 331 -20.43 11.40 16.10
N GLU A 332 -21.57 11.34 15.42
CA GLU A 332 -22.66 10.41 15.74
C GLU A 332 -22.49 9.07 15.03
N ALA A 333 -22.95 7.98 15.68
CA ALA A 333 -23.10 6.67 15.03
C ALA A 333 -24.18 6.75 13.95
N ALA A 334 -23.78 6.77 12.69
CA ALA A 334 -24.67 6.87 11.53
C ALA A 334 -25.38 5.53 11.24
N TRP A 335 -24.66 4.44 11.32
CA TRP A 335 -25.16 3.07 11.18
C TRP A 335 -24.14 2.08 11.78
N TRP A 336 -24.57 0.85 12.00
CA TRP A 336 -23.70 -0.24 12.44
C TRP A 336 -24.19 -1.58 11.93
N ALA A 337 -23.31 -2.59 11.92
CA ALA A 337 -23.64 -3.98 11.63
C ALA A 337 -22.80 -4.92 12.50
N GLY A 338 -23.31 -6.11 12.75
CA GLY A 338 -22.67 -7.13 13.58
C GLY A 338 -23.54 -7.51 14.78
N ASN A 339 -22.89 -7.91 15.87
CA ASN A 339 -23.56 -8.46 17.05
C ASN A 339 -24.07 -7.39 18.03
N VAL A 340 -24.53 -6.24 17.52
CA VAL A 340 -25.12 -5.15 18.31
C VAL A 340 -26.54 -4.89 17.84
N GLY A 341 -27.50 -4.93 18.78
CA GLY A 341 -28.90 -4.76 18.46
C GLY A 341 -29.25 -3.45 17.76
N GLY A 342 -30.23 -3.46 16.87
CA GLY A 342 -30.65 -2.27 16.13
C GLY A 342 -29.77 -1.92 14.92
N GLY A 343 -28.73 -2.70 14.64
CA GLY A 343 -27.89 -2.55 13.47
C GLY A 343 -28.52 -3.02 12.15
N TYR A 344 -27.72 -3.04 11.10
CA TYR A 344 -28.10 -3.62 9.80
C TYR A 344 -28.09 -5.14 9.86
N GLY A 345 -28.97 -5.77 9.10
CA GLY A 345 -29.01 -7.21 8.91
C GLY A 345 -27.99 -7.70 7.89
N PHE A 346 -27.94 -9.02 7.70
CA PHE A 346 -27.08 -9.67 6.71
C PHE A 346 -27.90 -10.47 5.71
N SER A 347 -27.47 -10.49 4.45
CA SER A 347 -28.08 -11.24 3.38
C SER A 347 -27.00 -12.02 2.61
N PRO A 348 -27.01 -13.38 2.63
CA PRO A 348 -27.89 -14.21 3.47
C PRO A 348 -27.61 -14.04 4.98
N PRO A 349 -28.51 -14.45 5.89
CA PRO A 349 -28.32 -14.25 7.34
C PRO A 349 -27.09 -14.93 7.93
N ASP A 350 -26.61 -16.01 7.33
CA ASP A 350 -25.42 -16.76 7.71
C ASP A 350 -24.11 -16.16 7.17
N SER A 351 -24.19 -15.03 6.45
CA SER A 351 -23.01 -14.26 6.03
C SER A 351 -22.51 -13.26 7.08
N GLN A 352 -23.07 -13.27 8.29
CA GLN A 352 -22.60 -12.40 9.37
C GLN A 352 -21.12 -12.66 9.66
N PHE A 353 -20.33 -11.58 9.76
CA PHE A 353 -18.92 -11.65 10.16
C PHE A 353 -18.78 -11.80 11.68
N TRP A 354 -17.68 -12.41 12.11
CA TRP A 354 -17.30 -12.58 13.51
C TRP A 354 -15.81 -12.25 13.69
N LEU A 355 -15.43 -11.69 14.85
CA LEU A 355 -14.05 -11.33 15.18
C LEU A 355 -13.34 -10.67 13.99
N GLN A 356 -14.07 -9.80 13.29
CA GLN A 356 -13.62 -9.17 12.05
C GLN A 356 -12.37 -8.31 12.30
N HIS A 357 -11.46 -8.33 11.34
CA HIS A 357 -10.25 -7.51 11.30
C HIS A 357 -10.09 -6.88 9.92
N GLY A 358 -9.31 -5.81 9.85
CA GLY A 358 -8.95 -5.15 8.62
C GLY A 358 -10.15 -4.89 7.72
N LEU A 359 -10.63 -3.67 7.67
CA LEU A 359 -11.79 -3.31 6.86
C LEU A 359 -11.43 -2.20 5.88
N THR A 360 -11.99 -2.30 4.67
CA THR A 360 -11.80 -1.30 3.62
C THR A 360 -13.08 -1.09 2.83
N ILE A 361 -13.26 0.08 2.23
CA ILE A 361 -14.22 0.27 1.15
C ILE A 361 -13.47 0.12 -0.17
N THR A 362 -13.92 -0.83 -0.98
CA THR A 362 -13.33 -1.08 -2.29
C THR A 362 -13.65 0.04 -3.28
N ALA A 363 -12.97 0.07 -4.41
CA ALA A 363 -13.28 1.01 -5.48
C ALA A 363 -14.72 0.88 -6.03
N ALA A 364 -15.36 -0.29 -5.84
CA ALA A 364 -16.76 -0.52 -6.17
C ALA A 364 -17.74 0.01 -5.11
N GLY A 365 -17.25 0.54 -3.99
CA GLY A 365 -18.08 1.03 -2.88
C GLY A 365 -18.62 -0.06 -1.98
N THR A 366 -18.02 -1.24 -1.99
CA THR A 366 -18.37 -2.38 -1.15
C THR A 366 -17.46 -2.45 0.08
N LEU A 367 -17.98 -2.97 1.20
CA LEU A 367 -17.21 -3.21 2.42
C LEU A 367 -16.51 -4.57 2.33
N LEU A 368 -15.19 -4.59 2.40
CA LEU A 368 -14.37 -5.81 2.41
C LEU A 368 -13.65 -5.92 3.77
N LEU A 369 -13.60 -7.12 4.33
CA LEU A 369 -12.95 -7.39 5.62
C LEU A 369 -12.47 -8.84 5.73
N SER A 370 -11.59 -9.11 6.70
CA SER A 370 -11.25 -10.45 7.15
C SER A 370 -12.16 -10.84 8.32
N SER A 371 -12.72 -12.04 8.30
CA SER A 371 -13.62 -12.59 9.34
C SER A 371 -13.09 -13.92 9.85
N GLU A 372 -12.96 -14.03 11.15
CA GLU A 372 -12.68 -15.29 11.84
C GLU A 372 -14.04 -15.92 12.17
N GLU A 373 -14.38 -17.02 11.54
CA GLU A 373 -15.62 -17.72 11.85
C GLU A 373 -15.47 -18.67 13.04
N ASP A 374 -16.60 -19.09 13.65
CA ASP A 374 -16.67 -20.22 14.57
C ASP A 374 -16.39 -21.55 13.82
N GLY A 375 -15.39 -21.55 12.94
CA GLY A 375 -15.07 -22.60 12.02
C GLY A 375 -13.56 -22.88 11.97
N PRO A 376 -13.15 -23.87 11.17
CA PRO A 376 -11.73 -24.22 11.04
C PRO A 376 -10.94 -23.24 10.14
N THR A 377 -11.58 -22.21 9.59
CA THR A 377 -10.97 -21.32 8.59
C THR A 377 -11.32 -19.87 8.83
N THR A 378 -10.46 -18.97 8.34
CA THR A 378 -10.66 -17.52 8.28
C THR A 378 -11.04 -17.16 6.84
N VAL A 379 -12.01 -16.27 6.68
CA VAL A 379 -12.56 -15.89 5.37
C VAL A 379 -12.41 -14.39 5.12
N ALA A 380 -12.14 -14.00 3.87
CA ALA A 380 -12.38 -12.63 3.41
C ALA A 380 -13.83 -12.53 2.93
N ARG A 381 -14.58 -11.53 3.42
CA ARG A 381 -15.98 -11.27 3.06
C ARG A 381 -16.14 -9.87 2.50
N GLU A 382 -16.95 -9.75 1.46
CA GLU A 382 -17.29 -8.48 0.85
C GLU A 382 -18.78 -8.28 0.77
N TYR A 383 -19.25 -7.08 1.15
CA TYR A 383 -20.66 -6.75 1.25
C TYR A 383 -21.00 -5.48 0.47
N GLN A 384 -22.10 -5.52 -0.26
CA GLN A 384 -22.78 -4.31 -0.68
C GLN A 384 -23.60 -3.75 0.50
N VAL A 385 -23.26 -2.55 0.97
CA VAL A 385 -24.01 -1.89 2.04
C VAL A 385 -25.27 -1.25 1.45
N ARG A 386 -26.45 -1.77 1.83
CA ARG A 386 -27.77 -1.31 1.36
C ARG A 386 -28.44 -0.45 2.43
N HIS A 387 -28.11 0.83 2.49
CA HIS A 387 -28.62 1.75 3.53
C HIS A 387 -30.16 1.83 3.56
N GLY A 388 -30.83 1.83 2.39
CA GLY A 388 -32.31 1.86 2.33
C GLY A 388 -32.98 0.62 2.89
N ALA A 389 -32.36 -0.54 2.76
CA ALA A 389 -32.85 -1.82 3.32
C ALA A 389 -32.31 -2.07 4.73
N ARG A 390 -31.28 -1.34 5.16
CA ARG A 390 -30.52 -1.57 6.39
C ARG A 390 -29.92 -2.98 6.42
N GLU A 391 -29.19 -3.33 5.38
CA GLU A 391 -28.70 -4.68 5.14
C GLU A 391 -27.30 -4.66 4.52
N LEU A 392 -26.45 -5.62 4.91
CA LEU A 392 -25.20 -5.99 4.27
C LEU A 392 -25.47 -7.21 3.39
N ASP A 393 -25.39 -7.03 2.08
CA ASP A 393 -25.64 -8.07 1.08
C ASP A 393 -24.29 -8.65 0.64
N GLU A 394 -24.00 -9.91 1.02
CA GLU A 394 -22.71 -10.54 0.69
C GLU A 394 -22.59 -10.74 -0.82
N VAL A 395 -21.53 -10.22 -1.39
CA VAL A 395 -21.26 -10.28 -2.84
C VAL A 395 -20.04 -11.13 -3.19
N PHE A 396 -19.17 -11.40 -2.19
CA PHE A 396 -18.00 -12.24 -2.37
C PHE A 396 -17.56 -12.83 -1.02
N THR A 397 -17.04 -14.06 -1.07
CA THR A 397 -16.34 -14.71 0.04
C THR A 397 -15.16 -15.52 -0.49
N PHE A 398 -14.05 -15.51 0.26
CA PHE A 398 -12.87 -16.32 -0.01
C PHE A 398 -12.42 -17.02 1.26
N ASP A 399 -12.45 -18.35 1.26
CA ASP A 399 -11.96 -19.19 2.35
C ASP A 399 -10.44 -19.33 2.26
N ALA A 400 -9.73 -18.88 3.29
CA ALA A 400 -8.29 -18.99 3.35
C ALA A 400 -7.79 -20.41 3.60
N GLU A 401 -8.67 -21.39 3.92
CA GLU A 401 -8.34 -22.79 4.29
C GLU A 401 -7.39 -22.92 5.49
N VAL A 402 -7.19 -21.83 6.22
CA VAL A 402 -6.38 -21.79 7.45
C VAL A 402 -7.11 -20.90 8.46
N HIS A 403 -6.89 -21.15 9.74
CA HIS A 403 -7.56 -20.42 10.82
C HIS A 403 -6.59 -19.47 11.52
N ALA A 404 -6.97 -18.19 11.60
CA ALA A 404 -6.37 -17.20 12.48
C ALA A 404 -7.26 -17.01 13.70
N VAL A 405 -6.69 -16.92 14.87
CA VAL A 405 -7.43 -16.61 16.12
C VAL A 405 -7.41 -15.11 16.42
N THR A 406 -6.64 -14.35 15.69
CA THR A 406 -6.55 -12.89 15.81
C THR A 406 -5.81 -12.30 14.62
N ASN A 407 -6.06 -11.05 14.37
CA ASN A 407 -5.52 -10.21 13.30
C ASN A 407 -5.86 -10.74 11.90
N GLY A 408 -5.82 -9.88 10.96
CA GLY A 408 -6.08 -10.15 9.56
C GLY A 408 -6.38 -8.87 8.82
N ASP A 409 -6.34 -8.94 7.51
CA ASP A 409 -6.70 -7.84 6.63
C ASP A 409 -7.13 -8.38 5.27
N ALA A 410 -8.01 -7.67 4.59
CA ALA A 410 -8.41 -8.01 3.23
C ALA A 410 -8.46 -6.74 2.38
N VAL A 411 -7.74 -6.75 1.26
CA VAL A 411 -7.63 -5.62 0.35
C VAL A 411 -7.97 -6.06 -1.07
N ARG A 412 -8.84 -5.30 -1.75
CA ARG A 412 -9.13 -5.51 -3.17
C ARG A 412 -8.04 -4.87 -4.02
N THR A 413 -7.43 -5.65 -4.87
CA THR A 413 -6.38 -5.18 -5.78
C THR A 413 -6.97 -4.55 -7.05
N PRO A 414 -6.23 -3.72 -7.80
CA PRO A 414 -6.72 -3.09 -9.02
C PRO A 414 -7.21 -4.04 -10.10
N ASN A 415 -6.60 -5.24 -10.25
CA ASN A 415 -7.05 -6.26 -11.19
C ASN A 415 -8.27 -7.08 -10.69
N GLY A 416 -8.79 -6.76 -9.50
CA GLY A 416 -9.95 -7.41 -8.90
C GLY A 416 -9.64 -8.63 -8.03
N ASN A 417 -8.37 -9.00 -7.84
CA ASN A 417 -7.98 -10.01 -6.88
C ASN A 417 -8.20 -9.52 -5.43
N THR A 418 -8.13 -10.41 -4.47
CA THR A 418 -8.16 -10.10 -3.03
C THR A 418 -6.84 -10.51 -2.40
N LEU A 419 -6.09 -9.55 -1.88
CA LEU A 419 -4.98 -9.83 -0.97
C LEU A 419 -5.56 -10.06 0.42
N HIS A 420 -5.41 -11.26 0.97
CA HIS A 420 -5.88 -11.64 2.30
C HIS A 420 -4.71 -11.98 3.21
N VAL A 421 -4.53 -11.18 4.25
CA VAL A 421 -3.58 -11.45 5.34
C VAL A 421 -4.31 -12.22 6.42
N VAL A 422 -3.88 -13.45 6.70
CA VAL A 422 -4.47 -14.33 7.71
C VAL A 422 -3.62 -14.28 8.98
N GLY A 423 -3.79 -13.23 9.73
CA GLY A 423 -2.99 -12.75 10.86
C GLY A 423 -2.18 -13.78 11.63
N SER A 424 -2.77 -14.38 12.68
CA SER A 424 -2.06 -15.33 13.55
C SER A 424 -1.77 -16.69 12.89
N ALA A 425 -2.30 -16.96 11.69
CA ALA A 425 -1.91 -18.12 10.89
C ALA A 425 -0.56 -17.90 10.18
N GLY A 426 -0.04 -16.67 10.15
CA GLY A 426 1.21 -16.35 9.49
C GLY A 426 1.17 -16.57 7.98
N VAL A 427 0.06 -16.22 7.32
CA VAL A 427 -0.18 -16.50 5.89
C VAL A 427 -0.66 -15.24 5.18
N ILE A 428 -0.16 -15.01 3.96
CA ILE A 428 -0.75 -14.06 3.03
C ILE A 428 -1.08 -14.79 1.73
N LYS A 429 -2.31 -14.63 1.25
CA LYS A 429 -2.77 -15.16 -0.03
C LYS A 429 -3.31 -14.03 -0.90
N GLU A 430 -3.03 -14.08 -2.20
CA GLU A 430 -3.78 -13.33 -3.19
C GLU A 430 -4.68 -14.31 -3.93
N ALA A 431 -5.98 -14.06 -3.91
CA ALA A 431 -7.00 -14.87 -4.55
C ALA A 431 -7.62 -14.11 -5.72
N ALA A 432 -7.74 -14.77 -6.87
CA ALA A 432 -8.48 -14.25 -8.01
C ALA A 432 -10.00 -14.22 -7.71
N PRO A 433 -10.82 -13.46 -8.47
CA PRO A 433 -12.26 -13.36 -8.24
C PRO A 433 -13.02 -14.69 -8.26
N ASN A 434 -12.45 -15.73 -8.87
CA ASN A 434 -13.01 -17.08 -8.88
C ASN A 434 -12.59 -17.94 -7.69
N GLY A 435 -11.82 -17.38 -6.74
CA GLY A 435 -11.33 -18.05 -5.54
C GLY A 435 -10.01 -18.81 -5.70
N ASP A 436 -9.42 -18.88 -6.91
CA ASP A 436 -8.11 -19.50 -7.10
C ASP A 436 -7.01 -18.67 -6.40
N VAL A 437 -6.14 -19.34 -5.62
CA VAL A 437 -4.98 -18.70 -5.04
C VAL A 437 -3.91 -18.51 -6.12
N VAL A 438 -3.56 -17.25 -6.39
CA VAL A 438 -2.60 -16.86 -7.43
C VAL A 438 -1.25 -16.43 -6.87
N TRP A 439 -1.17 -16.14 -5.56
CA TRP A 439 0.08 -15.88 -4.85
C TRP A 439 -0.06 -16.27 -3.38
N HIS A 440 0.99 -16.84 -2.80
CA HIS A 440 0.94 -17.33 -1.44
C HIS A 440 2.33 -17.35 -0.80
N VAL A 441 2.44 -16.69 0.35
CA VAL A 441 3.58 -16.78 1.27
C VAL A 441 3.12 -17.16 2.66
N THR A 442 3.99 -17.83 3.41
CA THR A 442 3.71 -18.25 4.79
C THR A 442 4.93 -18.08 5.68
N TRP A 443 4.68 -17.78 6.93
CA TRP A 443 5.65 -17.88 8.02
C TRP A 443 5.37 -19.12 8.86
N ASP A 444 6.19 -19.37 9.87
CA ASP A 444 5.89 -20.41 10.83
C ASP A 444 4.66 -20.03 11.71
N SER A 445 4.04 -21.01 12.34
CA SER A 445 2.79 -20.87 13.08
C SER A 445 2.86 -19.98 14.34
N GLU A 446 4.04 -19.47 14.68
CA GLU A 446 4.25 -18.62 15.83
C GLU A 446 4.38 -17.13 15.44
N ARG A 447 4.05 -16.78 14.22
CA ARG A 447 4.08 -15.41 13.73
C ARG A 447 2.70 -14.79 13.67
N LEU A 448 2.66 -13.52 14.00
CA LEU A 448 1.48 -12.68 13.92
C LEU A 448 1.70 -11.61 12.88
N LEU A 449 0.92 -11.66 11.80
CA LEU A 449 0.94 -10.65 10.77
C LEU A 449 -0.06 -9.56 11.09
N GLY A 450 0.29 -8.34 10.74
CA GLY A 450 -0.63 -7.20 10.80
C GLY A 450 -1.32 -6.93 9.47
N ARG A 451 -1.58 -5.66 9.19
CA ARG A 451 -2.21 -5.20 7.94
C ARG A 451 -1.31 -5.49 6.74
N GLY A 452 -1.93 -5.70 5.57
CA GLY A 452 -1.24 -5.83 4.29
C GLY A 452 -1.57 -4.68 3.34
N GLU A 453 -0.54 -4.10 2.70
CA GLU A 453 -0.72 -3.07 1.67
C GLU A 453 0.12 -3.40 0.44
N LEU A 454 -0.48 -3.24 -0.75
CA LEU A 454 0.23 -3.36 -2.01
C LEU A 454 0.95 -2.07 -2.35
N LEU A 455 2.24 -2.18 -2.67
CA LEU A 455 3.06 -1.06 -3.09
C LEU A 455 3.38 -1.19 -4.57
N SER A 456 3.12 -0.12 -5.32
CA SER A 456 3.38 -0.07 -6.75
C SER A 456 4.81 0.36 -7.08
N ASP A 457 5.42 1.18 -6.22
CA ASP A 457 6.74 1.75 -6.46
C ASP A 457 7.43 2.08 -5.13
N LEU A 458 8.60 1.50 -4.89
CA LEU A 458 9.41 1.81 -3.71
C LEU A 458 10.10 3.17 -3.81
N TYR A 459 10.38 3.65 -5.02
CA TYR A 459 11.01 4.94 -5.23
C TYR A 459 10.10 6.13 -4.87
N ALA A 460 8.80 5.89 -4.76
CA ALA A 460 7.87 6.86 -4.20
C ALA A 460 8.01 7.04 -2.68
N LEU A 461 8.74 6.15 -2.01
CA LEU A 461 8.90 6.10 -0.54
C LEU A 461 10.26 6.62 -0.06
N VAL A 462 11.01 7.29 -0.93
CA VAL A 462 12.25 7.98 -0.59
C VAL A 462 12.13 9.46 -0.92
N ASP A 463 12.73 10.32 -0.10
CA ASP A 463 12.81 11.75 -0.39
C ASP A 463 13.71 11.97 -1.61
N ARG A 464 13.22 12.72 -2.61
CA ARG A 464 13.93 13.08 -3.84
C ARG A 464 14.22 14.55 -3.87
#